data_b0f1e587d079ae8a3220b0c782ea4b2e
#
_entry.id   b0f1e587d079ae8a3220b0c782ea4b2e
#
_cell.length_a   1.000
_cell.length_b   1.000
_cell.length_c   1.000
_cell.angle_alpha   90.00
_cell.angle_beta   90.00
_cell.angle_gamma   90.00
#
_symmetry.space_group_name_H-M   'P 1'
#
loop_
_entity.id
_entity.type
_entity.pdbx_description
1 polymer ?
#
loop_
_entity_poly.entity_id
_entity_poly.type
_entity_poly.pdbx_seq_one_letter_code
_entity_poly.pdbx_strand_id
1 'polypeptide(L)'
;MKGFKLSDFEIFWLNGGEFELDGGTMFGVVPKVLWSKKYPSDSEDHISHENNNIRLLNSPLLIKTPGSLILIETGLGNKLTNKQKQIFRVIKDWDIPVELNKLGIKRQDIDYVILTHCDFDHAGGIIMHNAKGDPELTFPYAKHIVQKLEWQDALHPNIRSENTYWPENFAKLKNSDNLLLVEGDFTVCEGIELEHTGGHTRGHQIVRMESKKEIAYHLADLLPTHVHYNPLWIMAYDNFPMEAIGLKEKYAAKGLKESAWFTFYHDPSMYACKFDTLGRVVKKISDEAPTRSGDAKKLPVVDLNVRQGNRVILSCPSCLLVRDVSVDKYAGQR
;
A
#
# COMPACT_ATOMS: atom_id res chain seq x y z
N MET A 1 -6.96 16.38 6.73
CA MET A 1 -6.96 14.90 6.87
C MET A 1 -8.04 14.34 5.96
N LYS A 2 -7.73 13.31 5.20
CA LYS A 2 -8.67 12.65 4.29
C LYS A 2 -9.28 11.44 4.98
N GLY A 3 -10.56 11.19 4.73
CA GLY A 3 -11.25 10.03 5.29
C GLY A 3 -12.48 9.66 4.48
N PHE A 4 -12.99 8.46 4.70
CA PHE A 4 -14.25 8.00 4.12
C PHE A 4 -14.95 7.01 5.06
N LYS A 5 -16.22 6.78 4.81
CA LYS A 5 -16.99 5.76 5.53
C LYS A 5 -17.10 4.50 4.70
N LEU A 6 -16.81 3.38 5.34
CA LEU A 6 -17.09 2.03 4.86
C LEU A 6 -18.22 1.49 5.75
N SER A 7 -19.45 1.83 5.41
CA SER A 7 -20.66 1.58 6.24
C SER A 7 -20.50 2.12 7.67
N ASP A 8 -20.31 1.26 8.67
CA ASP A 8 -20.16 1.66 10.09
C ASP A 8 -18.70 1.99 10.47
N PHE A 9 -17.74 1.72 9.59
CA PHE A 9 -16.35 2.06 9.83
C PHE A 9 -16.03 3.45 9.31
N GLU A 10 -15.27 4.23 10.08
CA GLU A 10 -14.66 5.48 9.63
C GLU A 10 -13.16 5.22 9.41
N ILE A 11 -12.68 5.51 8.21
CA ILE A 11 -11.30 5.28 7.80
C ILE A 11 -10.67 6.63 7.49
N PHE A 12 -9.47 6.89 8.06
CA PHE A 12 -8.71 8.12 7.88
C PHE A 12 -7.28 7.79 7.48
N TRP A 13 -6.72 8.54 6.53
CA TRP A 13 -5.30 8.49 6.21
C TRP A 13 -4.55 9.52 7.04
N LEU A 14 -3.54 9.05 7.75
CA LEU A 14 -2.68 9.87 8.62
C LEU A 14 -1.36 10.19 7.90
N ASN A 15 -0.67 11.23 8.37
CA ASN A 15 0.65 11.57 7.86
C ASN A 15 1.74 10.71 8.51
N GLY A 16 2.15 9.65 7.82
CA GLY A 16 3.28 8.78 8.20
C GLY A 16 4.62 9.26 7.66
N GLY A 17 4.66 10.44 7.03
CA GLY A 17 5.82 10.99 6.32
C GLY A 17 5.65 10.95 4.81
N GLU A 18 6.51 11.68 4.10
CA GLU A 18 6.53 11.76 2.66
C GLU A 18 7.97 11.82 2.18
N PHE A 19 8.32 11.07 1.15
CA PHE A 19 9.70 10.90 0.71
C PHE A 19 9.76 10.55 -0.79
N GLU A 20 10.96 10.44 -1.34
CA GLU A 20 11.16 10.01 -2.72
C GLU A 20 12.03 8.77 -2.81
N LEU A 21 11.68 7.89 -3.74
CA LEU A 21 12.49 6.75 -4.15
C LEU A 21 12.72 6.76 -5.66
N ASP A 22 13.69 5.96 -6.11
CA ASP A 22 13.95 5.75 -7.53
C ASP A 22 12.76 5.05 -8.21
N GLY A 23 12.19 5.67 -9.25
CA GLY A 23 11.06 5.13 -9.97
C GLY A 23 11.36 3.83 -10.71
N GLY A 24 12.63 3.58 -11.08
CA GLY A 24 13.03 2.31 -11.67
C GLY A 24 12.92 1.17 -10.66
N THR A 25 13.26 1.42 -9.39
CA THR A 25 13.10 0.40 -8.34
C THR A 25 11.64 0.20 -7.95
N MET A 26 10.82 1.26 -7.97
CA MET A 26 9.38 1.16 -7.69
C MET A 26 8.59 0.45 -8.79
N PHE A 27 9.06 0.50 -10.04
CA PHE A 27 8.38 -0.13 -11.18
C PHE A 27 9.12 -1.35 -11.74
N GLY A 28 10.27 -1.72 -11.16
CA GLY A 28 11.03 -2.92 -11.49
C GLY A 28 11.42 -2.98 -12.98
N VAL A 29 10.94 -4.00 -13.67
CA VAL A 29 11.26 -4.21 -15.10
C VAL A 29 10.45 -3.33 -16.06
N VAL A 30 9.49 -2.53 -15.56
CA VAL A 30 8.66 -1.68 -16.42
C VAL A 30 9.48 -0.49 -16.92
N PRO A 31 9.59 -0.28 -18.25
CA PRO A 31 10.34 0.85 -18.79
C PRO A 31 9.80 2.20 -18.34
N LYS A 32 10.70 3.16 -18.04
CA LYS A 32 10.34 4.52 -17.61
C LYS A 32 9.33 5.19 -18.55
N VAL A 33 9.48 5.03 -19.85
CA VAL A 33 8.57 5.60 -20.87
C VAL A 33 7.11 5.12 -20.73
N LEU A 34 6.86 4.03 -20.00
CA LEU A 34 5.53 3.51 -19.73
C LEU A 34 5.01 3.99 -18.38
N TRP A 35 5.77 3.79 -17.29
CA TRP A 35 5.28 4.12 -15.95
C TRP A 35 5.20 5.63 -15.71
N SER A 36 6.14 6.44 -16.25
CA SER A 36 6.14 7.89 -16.05
C SER A 36 4.92 8.60 -16.66
N LYS A 37 4.27 7.99 -17.64
CA LYS A 37 3.01 8.51 -18.21
C LYS A 37 1.79 8.30 -17.33
N LYS A 38 1.88 7.38 -16.37
CA LYS A 38 0.75 7.00 -15.49
C LYS A 38 0.95 7.45 -14.06
N TYR A 39 2.21 7.58 -13.63
CA TYR A 39 2.52 8.05 -12.29
C TYR A 39 2.44 9.57 -12.21
N PRO A 40 1.81 10.14 -11.17
CA PRO A 40 1.72 11.59 -11.02
C PRO A 40 3.09 12.26 -11.00
N SER A 41 3.21 13.36 -11.70
CA SER A 41 4.40 14.20 -11.72
C SER A 41 4.00 15.65 -11.45
N ASP A 42 4.84 16.36 -10.71
CA ASP A 42 4.64 17.79 -10.46
C ASP A 42 4.98 18.65 -11.69
N SER A 43 5.57 18.06 -12.75
CA SER A 43 5.88 18.72 -14.00
C SER A 43 4.69 18.69 -14.98
N GLU A 44 4.48 19.76 -15.73
CA GLU A 44 3.43 19.86 -16.75
C GLU A 44 3.53 18.79 -17.84
N ASP A 45 4.74 18.30 -18.10
CA ASP A 45 5.04 17.32 -19.16
C ASP A 45 4.79 15.87 -18.72
N HIS A 46 4.46 15.59 -17.46
CA HIS A 46 4.27 14.24 -16.89
C HIS A 46 5.40 13.22 -17.14
N ILE A 47 6.54 13.67 -17.66
CA ILE A 47 7.64 12.80 -18.12
C ILE A 47 8.91 13.01 -17.28
N SER A 48 9.08 14.20 -16.69
CA SER A 48 10.30 14.51 -15.97
C SER A 48 10.15 14.27 -14.47
N HIS A 49 10.46 13.05 -14.08
CA HIS A 49 10.86 12.78 -12.72
C HIS A 49 12.35 13.09 -12.63
N GLU A 50 12.70 14.21 -11.97
CA GLU A 50 14.08 14.63 -11.84
C GLU A 50 14.90 13.51 -11.19
N ASN A 51 16.05 13.20 -11.79
CA ASN A 51 16.91 12.12 -11.32
C ASN A 51 16.21 10.75 -11.14
N ASN A 52 15.12 10.50 -11.88
CA ASN A 52 14.30 9.28 -11.79
C ASN A 52 13.54 9.10 -10.47
N ASN A 53 13.56 10.08 -9.54
CA ASN A 53 12.84 9.98 -8.28
C ASN A 53 11.35 10.19 -8.46
N ILE A 54 10.57 9.47 -7.68
CA ILE A 54 9.12 9.63 -7.57
C ILE A 54 8.73 9.87 -6.12
N ARG A 55 7.74 10.72 -5.94
CA ARG A 55 7.19 11.08 -4.64
C ARG A 55 6.29 9.96 -4.14
N LEU A 56 6.48 9.55 -2.89
CA LEU A 56 5.69 8.54 -2.20
C LEU A 56 5.13 9.12 -0.90
N LEU A 57 3.87 8.88 -0.62
CA LEU A 57 3.30 9.10 0.70
C LEU A 57 3.54 7.86 1.56
N ASN A 58 3.65 8.05 2.86
CA ASN A 58 3.35 7.03 3.85
C ASN A 58 2.05 7.41 4.51
N SER A 59 1.00 6.68 4.21
CA SER A 59 -0.38 7.01 4.60
C SER A 59 -0.98 5.93 5.50
N PRO A 60 -0.54 5.81 6.78
CA PRO A 60 -1.15 4.89 7.73
C PRO A 60 -2.65 5.10 7.83
N LEU A 61 -3.40 4.00 7.92
CA LEU A 61 -4.84 4.05 8.01
C LEU A 61 -5.30 3.92 9.45
N LEU A 62 -5.98 4.93 9.97
CA LEU A 62 -6.75 4.81 11.19
C LEU A 62 -8.15 4.32 10.86
N ILE A 63 -8.56 3.21 11.46
CA ILE A 63 -9.90 2.65 11.32
C ILE A 63 -10.59 2.77 12.67
N LYS A 64 -11.74 3.43 12.67
CA LYS A 64 -12.65 3.47 13.80
C LYS A 64 -13.79 2.50 13.52
N THR A 65 -13.79 1.37 14.21
CA THR A 65 -14.92 0.42 14.26
C THR A 65 -15.84 0.76 15.42
N PRO A 66 -17.03 0.16 15.54
CA PRO A 66 -17.89 0.36 16.70
C PRO A 66 -17.25 0.00 18.05
N GLY A 67 -16.21 -0.86 18.06
CA GLY A 67 -15.60 -1.37 19.28
C GLY A 67 -14.11 -1.14 19.43
N SER A 68 -13.40 -0.64 18.41
CA SER A 68 -11.95 -0.54 18.44
C SER A 68 -11.40 0.58 17.57
N LEU A 69 -10.24 1.11 17.98
CA LEU A 69 -9.39 2.00 17.21
C LEU A 69 -8.18 1.23 16.72
N ILE A 70 -8.05 1.11 15.41
CA ILE A 70 -7.03 0.28 14.76
C ILE A 70 -6.18 1.17 13.86
N LEU A 71 -4.87 1.04 13.97
CA LEU A 71 -3.93 1.68 13.07
C LEU A 71 -3.25 0.63 12.18
N ILE A 72 -3.33 0.79 10.88
CA ILE A 72 -2.55 0.00 9.92
C ILE A 72 -1.34 0.81 9.54
N GLU A 73 -0.15 0.28 9.73
CA GLU A 73 1.18 0.88 9.54
C GLU A 73 1.49 2.04 10.48
N THR A 74 2.77 2.36 10.59
CA THR A 74 3.25 3.40 11.51
C THR A 74 4.09 4.48 10.86
N GLY A 75 4.40 4.38 9.57
CA GLY A 75 5.18 5.38 8.84
C GLY A 75 6.66 5.41 9.17
N LEU A 76 7.34 6.48 8.72
CA LEU A 76 8.78 6.70 8.87
C LEU A 76 9.24 6.85 10.33
N GLY A 77 8.34 7.28 11.23
CA GLY A 77 8.71 7.67 12.58
C GLY A 77 9.51 8.98 12.63
N ASN A 78 9.93 9.37 13.84
CA ASN A 78 10.66 10.61 14.08
C ASN A 78 12.17 10.40 14.41
N LYS A 79 12.71 9.21 14.11
CA LYS A 79 14.09 8.82 14.48
C LYS A 79 15.10 9.01 13.34
N LEU A 80 14.65 9.32 12.13
CA LEU A 80 15.52 9.50 10.97
C LEU A 80 16.61 10.53 11.23
N THR A 81 17.86 10.14 11.02
CA THR A 81 19.00 11.05 11.02
C THR A 81 18.94 12.00 9.82
N ASN A 82 19.64 13.15 9.90
CA ASN A 82 19.72 14.08 8.78
C ASN A 82 20.26 13.40 7.51
N LYS A 83 21.21 12.45 7.65
CA LYS A 83 21.75 11.68 6.52
C LYS A 83 20.69 10.80 5.89
N GLN A 84 19.88 10.10 6.69
CA GLN A 84 18.77 9.28 6.19
C GLN A 84 17.71 10.14 5.50
N LYS A 85 17.34 11.29 6.11
CA LYS A 85 16.40 12.24 5.49
C LYS A 85 16.89 12.74 4.12
N GLN A 86 18.19 12.95 3.97
CA GLN A 86 18.79 13.35 2.70
C GLN A 86 18.77 12.18 1.67
N ILE A 87 19.14 10.95 2.10
CA ILE A 87 19.18 9.76 1.23
C ILE A 87 17.79 9.46 0.68
N PHE A 88 16.78 9.46 1.55
CA PHE A 88 15.38 9.17 1.18
C PHE A 88 14.63 10.42 0.71
N ARG A 89 15.31 11.57 0.58
CA ARG A 89 14.71 12.84 0.13
C ARG A 89 13.37 13.11 0.83
N VAL A 90 13.39 13.06 2.18
CA VAL A 90 12.18 13.27 2.99
C VAL A 90 11.63 14.67 2.74
N ILE A 91 10.41 14.75 2.25
CA ILE A 91 9.68 15.96 1.88
C ILE A 91 8.86 16.46 3.06
N LYS A 92 8.24 15.52 3.78
CA LYS A 92 7.39 15.82 4.92
C LYS A 92 7.69 14.88 6.08
N ASP A 93 7.88 15.46 7.25
CA ASP A 93 8.12 14.67 8.45
C ASP A 93 6.87 13.91 8.91
N TRP A 94 7.09 12.80 9.58
CA TRP A 94 6.11 11.99 10.26
C TRP A 94 5.39 12.76 11.38
N ASP A 95 4.08 12.62 11.49
CA ASP A 95 3.27 13.41 12.40
C ASP A 95 1.99 12.71 12.92
N ILE A 96 2.02 11.39 13.02
CA ILE A 96 0.82 10.59 13.43
C ILE A 96 0.22 11.06 14.77
N PRO A 97 0.99 11.32 15.85
CA PRO A 97 0.39 11.74 17.11
C PRO A 97 -0.37 13.06 17.02
N VAL A 98 0.11 14.00 16.21
CA VAL A 98 -0.58 15.29 16.00
C VAL A 98 -1.82 15.11 15.14
N GLU A 99 -1.76 14.25 14.12
CA GLU A 99 -2.93 13.92 13.30
C GLU A 99 -4.03 13.23 14.11
N LEU A 100 -3.69 12.30 15.00
CA LEU A 100 -4.64 11.68 15.93
C LEU A 100 -5.28 12.72 16.86
N ASN A 101 -4.48 13.64 17.40
CA ASN A 101 -4.99 14.70 18.28
C ASN A 101 -6.01 15.61 17.57
N LYS A 102 -5.87 15.86 16.26
CA LYS A 102 -6.88 16.60 15.46
C LYS A 102 -8.23 15.88 15.40
N LEU A 103 -8.25 14.56 15.58
CA LEU A 103 -9.45 13.74 15.68
C LEU A 103 -9.96 13.56 17.13
N GLY A 104 -9.29 14.20 18.11
CA GLY A 104 -9.57 14.01 19.53
C GLY A 104 -9.14 12.64 20.08
N ILE A 105 -8.24 11.94 19.36
CA ILE A 105 -7.74 10.61 19.72
C ILE A 105 -6.30 10.76 20.22
N LYS A 106 -6.00 10.13 21.33
CA LYS A 106 -4.64 10.04 21.87
C LYS A 106 -3.99 8.77 21.36
N ARG A 107 -2.64 8.76 21.28
CA ARG A 107 -1.89 7.55 20.93
C ARG A 107 -2.12 6.38 21.91
N GLN A 108 -2.56 6.68 23.14
CA GLN A 108 -2.93 5.71 24.17
C GLN A 108 -4.30 5.07 23.93
N ASP A 109 -5.13 5.66 23.07
CA ASP A 109 -6.47 5.18 22.78
C ASP A 109 -6.49 4.11 21.67
N ILE A 110 -5.35 3.89 21.00
CA ILE A 110 -5.22 2.88 19.95
C ILE A 110 -5.18 1.49 20.57
N ASP A 111 -6.09 0.62 20.14
CA ASP A 111 -6.19 -0.76 20.63
C ASP A 111 -5.25 -1.71 19.87
N TYR A 112 -5.15 -1.53 18.55
CA TYR A 112 -4.35 -2.40 17.69
C TYR A 112 -3.51 -1.58 16.71
N VAL A 113 -2.26 -2.00 16.53
CA VAL A 113 -1.39 -1.59 15.45
C VAL A 113 -1.12 -2.81 14.57
N ILE A 114 -1.50 -2.77 13.32
CA ILE A 114 -1.28 -3.83 12.35
C ILE A 114 -0.10 -3.44 11.47
N LEU A 115 0.93 -4.27 11.41
CA LEU A 115 2.03 -4.12 10.47
C LEU A 115 1.86 -5.14 9.36
N THR A 116 1.76 -4.67 8.11
CA THR A 116 1.68 -5.58 6.97
C THR A 116 3.03 -6.25 6.74
N HIS A 117 4.10 -5.51 6.96
CA HIS A 117 5.49 -5.97 6.99
C HIS A 117 6.34 -4.98 7.81
N CYS A 118 7.65 -5.19 7.89
CA CYS A 118 8.52 -4.49 8.83
C CYS A 118 9.56 -3.57 8.17
N ASP A 119 9.42 -3.20 6.90
CA ASP A 119 10.28 -2.21 6.28
C ASP A 119 10.21 -0.86 7.01
N PHE A 120 11.29 -0.08 6.95
CA PHE A 120 11.49 1.11 7.79
C PHE A 120 10.39 2.16 7.65
N ASP A 121 9.79 2.25 6.49
CA ASP A 121 8.74 3.23 6.18
C ASP A 121 7.33 2.75 6.55
N HIS A 122 7.18 1.49 6.95
CA HIS A 122 5.97 0.92 7.56
C HIS A 122 6.10 0.80 9.08
N ALA A 123 7.26 0.37 9.56
CA ALA A 123 7.52 0.07 10.97
C ALA A 123 8.27 1.18 11.73
N GLY A 124 8.69 2.25 11.05
CA GLY A 124 9.51 3.31 11.65
C GLY A 124 8.86 4.03 12.82
N GLY A 125 7.54 4.15 12.83
CA GLY A 125 6.79 4.80 13.89
C GLY A 125 6.35 3.89 15.04
N ILE A 126 6.74 2.60 15.09
CA ILE A 126 6.49 1.73 16.25
C ILE A 126 7.08 2.36 17.51
N ILE A 127 8.32 2.84 17.39
CA ILE A 127 9.05 3.53 18.45
C ILE A 127 9.28 4.97 18.00
N MET A 128 8.99 5.91 18.90
CA MET A 128 9.27 7.32 18.70
C MET A 128 10.27 7.84 19.74
N HIS A 129 10.94 8.94 19.44
CA HIS A 129 11.62 9.74 20.47
C HIS A 129 10.60 10.70 21.09
N ASN A 130 10.48 10.66 22.42
CA ASN A 130 9.66 11.61 23.18
C ASN A 130 10.29 13.01 23.24
N ALA A 131 9.65 13.95 23.90
CA ALA A 131 10.15 15.33 24.02
C ALA A 131 11.51 15.45 24.72
N LYS A 132 11.96 14.43 25.45
CA LYS A 132 13.29 14.37 26.09
C LYS A 132 14.35 13.71 25.20
N GLY A 133 13.93 13.16 24.04
CA GLY A 133 14.78 12.39 23.14
C GLY A 133 14.89 10.91 23.50
N ASP A 134 14.15 10.42 24.51
CA ASP A 134 14.18 9.02 24.89
C ASP A 134 13.28 8.19 23.97
N PRO A 135 13.69 6.96 23.59
CA PRO A 135 12.86 6.08 22.80
C PRO A 135 11.72 5.46 23.64
N GLU A 136 10.50 5.53 23.12
CA GLU A 136 9.32 4.91 23.73
C GLU A 136 8.39 4.30 22.68
N LEU A 137 7.51 3.36 23.07
CA LEU A 137 6.46 2.88 22.19
C LEU A 137 5.50 4.03 21.85
N THR A 138 5.27 4.24 20.56
CA THR A 138 4.35 5.28 20.10
C THR A 138 2.93 5.01 20.58
N PHE A 139 2.52 3.75 20.57
CA PHE A 139 1.20 3.28 20.97
C PHE A 139 1.33 2.32 22.16
N PRO A 140 1.51 2.85 23.39
CA PRO A 140 1.97 2.07 24.53
C PRO A 140 0.96 1.04 25.05
N TYR A 141 -0.31 1.16 24.70
CA TYR A 141 -1.37 0.23 25.12
C TYR A 141 -1.89 -0.64 23.97
N ALA A 142 -1.49 -0.35 22.73
CA ALA A 142 -1.90 -1.12 21.57
C ALA A 142 -1.23 -2.50 21.53
N LYS A 143 -1.95 -3.52 21.04
CA LYS A 143 -1.33 -4.76 20.58
C LYS A 143 -0.79 -4.54 19.16
N HIS A 144 0.51 -4.77 18.97
CA HIS A 144 1.17 -4.69 17.67
C HIS A 144 1.16 -6.07 17.03
N ILE A 145 0.40 -6.21 15.96
CA ILE A 145 0.16 -7.49 15.28
C ILE A 145 1.10 -7.61 14.09
N VAL A 146 1.91 -8.66 14.09
CA VAL A 146 2.92 -8.96 13.06
C VAL A 146 2.90 -10.46 12.76
N GLN A 147 3.07 -10.84 11.50
CA GLN A 147 3.31 -12.25 11.16
C GLN A 147 4.63 -12.72 11.78
N LYS A 148 4.62 -13.92 12.36
CA LYS A 148 5.79 -14.50 13.00
C LYS A 148 6.98 -14.61 12.05
N LEU A 149 6.73 -14.96 10.78
CA LEU A 149 7.79 -15.05 9.75
C LEU A 149 8.40 -13.68 9.49
N GLU A 150 7.58 -12.62 9.41
CA GLU A 150 8.03 -11.25 9.22
C GLU A 150 8.90 -10.79 10.39
N TRP A 151 8.43 -11.05 11.61
CA TRP A 151 9.16 -10.69 12.81
C TRP A 151 10.51 -11.40 12.92
N GLN A 152 10.57 -12.68 12.53
CA GLN A 152 11.83 -13.43 12.49
C GLN A 152 12.81 -12.80 11.51
N ASP A 153 12.34 -12.44 10.29
CA ASP A 153 13.19 -11.81 9.29
C ASP A 153 13.62 -10.40 9.69
N ALA A 154 12.73 -9.63 10.34
CA ALA A 154 13.06 -8.30 10.83
C ALA A 154 14.14 -8.32 11.94
N LEU A 155 14.16 -9.36 12.78
CA LEU A 155 15.20 -9.53 13.81
C LEU A 155 16.49 -10.15 13.29
N HIS A 156 16.43 -10.89 12.19
CA HIS A 156 17.55 -11.61 11.58
C HIS A 156 17.52 -11.41 10.05
N PRO A 157 17.66 -10.17 9.56
CA PRO A 157 17.52 -9.88 8.16
C PRO A 157 18.60 -10.56 7.33
N ASN A 158 18.23 -10.97 6.12
CA ASN A 158 19.19 -11.41 5.13
C ASN A 158 19.89 -10.20 4.48
N ILE A 159 20.93 -10.44 3.68
CA ILE A 159 21.73 -9.41 3.01
C ILE A 159 20.89 -8.43 2.15
N ARG A 160 19.73 -8.86 1.67
CA ARG A 160 18.82 -8.00 0.88
C ARG A 160 18.00 -7.06 1.76
N SER A 161 17.52 -7.57 2.91
CA SER A 161 16.58 -6.87 3.79
C SER A 161 17.26 -6.06 4.91
N GLU A 162 18.57 -6.27 5.17
CA GLU A 162 19.28 -5.61 6.29
C GLU A 162 19.28 -4.07 6.18
N ASN A 163 19.12 -3.54 4.98
CA ASN A 163 19.07 -2.10 4.76
C ASN A 163 17.69 -1.48 5.00
N THR A 164 16.64 -2.29 5.16
CA THR A 164 15.26 -1.83 5.36
C THR A 164 14.71 -2.19 6.75
N TYR A 165 15.23 -3.25 7.38
CA TYR A 165 14.84 -3.68 8.72
C TYR A 165 15.78 -3.09 9.78
N TRP A 166 15.38 -1.95 10.34
CA TRP A 166 16.22 -1.23 11.30
C TRP A 166 15.94 -1.67 12.73
N PRO A 167 16.95 -2.21 13.46
CA PRO A 167 16.77 -2.76 14.80
C PRO A 167 16.16 -1.79 15.82
N GLU A 168 16.44 -0.48 15.69
CA GLU A 168 15.89 0.56 16.57
C GLU A 168 14.37 0.67 16.49
N ASN A 169 13.75 0.23 15.39
CA ASN A 169 12.30 0.22 15.24
C ASN A 169 11.63 -0.87 16.09
N PHE A 170 12.37 -1.89 16.50
CA PHE A 170 11.85 -3.08 17.18
C PHE A 170 12.30 -3.19 18.63
N ALA A 171 13.31 -2.42 19.06
CA ALA A 171 14.03 -2.61 20.31
C ALA A 171 13.14 -2.60 21.57
N LYS A 172 12.11 -1.74 21.63
CA LYS A 172 11.18 -1.68 22.76
C LYS A 172 10.02 -2.67 22.63
N LEU A 173 9.67 -3.05 21.41
CA LEU A 173 8.56 -3.97 21.16
C LEU A 173 8.97 -5.44 21.38
N LYS A 174 10.23 -5.77 21.09
CA LYS A 174 10.76 -7.16 21.09
C LYS A 174 10.46 -7.96 22.37
N ASN A 175 10.49 -7.29 23.53
CA ASN A 175 10.28 -7.93 24.83
C ASN A 175 9.05 -7.34 25.55
N SER A 176 8.10 -6.81 24.78
CA SER A 176 6.89 -6.20 25.32
C SER A 176 5.70 -7.14 25.19
N ASP A 177 4.82 -7.14 26.18
CA ASP A 177 3.50 -7.80 26.08
C ASP A 177 2.58 -7.18 25.03
N ASN A 178 2.99 -6.04 24.46
CA ASN A 178 2.30 -5.38 23.35
C ASN A 178 2.52 -6.06 22.00
N LEU A 179 3.51 -6.95 21.87
CA LEU A 179 3.75 -7.71 20.64
C LEU A 179 2.80 -8.90 20.57
N LEU A 180 2.08 -9.00 19.45
CA LEU A 180 1.24 -10.15 19.12
C LEU A 180 1.70 -10.77 17.81
N LEU A 181 2.38 -11.91 17.88
CA LEU A 181 2.80 -12.67 16.71
C LEU A 181 1.69 -13.63 16.27
N VAL A 182 1.32 -13.54 15.00
CA VAL A 182 0.31 -14.39 14.37
C VAL A 182 0.92 -15.26 13.28
N GLU A 183 0.29 -16.37 12.96
CA GLU A 183 0.71 -17.29 11.89
C GLU A 183 -0.48 -17.54 10.94
N GLY A 184 -0.31 -17.22 9.66
CA GLY A 184 -1.38 -17.35 8.67
C GLY A 184 -2.46 -16.27 8.80
N ASP A 185 -3.67 -16.61 8.37
CA ASP A 185 -4.82 -15.68 8.44
C ASP A 185 -5.27 -15.49 9.88
N PHE A 186 -5.68 -14.27 10.24
CA PHE A 186 -6.03 -13.91 11.60
C PHE A 186 -7.16 -12.87 11.65
N THR A 187 -8.14 -13.07 12.51
CA THR A 187 -9.20 -12.09 12.76
C THR A 187 -8.81 -11.19 13.92
N VAL A 188 -8.66 -9.89 13.67
CA VAL A 188 -8.32 -8.89 14.70
C VAL A 188 -9.54 -8.56 15.55
N CYS A 189 -10.65 -8.26 14.91
CA CYS A 189 -11.96 -8.02 15.49
C CYS A 189 -13.03 -8.20 14.41
N GLU A 190 -14.31 -8.02 14.75
CA GLU A 190 -15.39 -8.12 13.77
C GLU A 190 -15.15 -7.19 12.59
N GLY A 191 -15.09 -7.78 11.39
CA GLY A 191 -14.90 -7.09 10.12
C GLY A 191 -13.47 -6.65 9.81
N ILE A 192 -12.46 -7.02 10.61
CA ILE A 192 -11.05 -6.77 10.34
C ILE A 192 -10.28 -8.10 10.34
N GLU A 193 -9.86 -8.52 9.17
CA GLU A 193 -9.17 -9.78 8.93
C GLU A 193 -7.79 -9.51 8.30
N LEU A 194 -6.80 -10.28 8.72
CA LEU A 194 -5.47 -10.33 8.13
C LEU A 194 -5.39 -11.59 7.29
N GLU A 195 -4.92 -11.47 6.06
CA GLU A 195 -4.60 -12.61 5.20
C GLU A 195 -3.07 -12.63 4.99
N HIS A 196 -2.40 -13.70 5.40
CA HIS A 196 -0.96 -13.88 5.12
C HIS A 196 -0.75 -14.11 3.64
N THR A 197 0.11 -13.33 3.02
CA THR A 197 0.31 -13.38 1.58
C THR A 197 1.72 -13.79 1.19
N GLY A 198 2.74 -13.25 1.83
CA GLY A 198 4.08 -13.30 1.24
C GLY A 198 4.19 -12.35 0.04
N GLY A 199 5.02 -12.70 -0.93
CA GLY A 199 5.21 -11.94 -2.17
C GLY A 199 6.20 -10.80 -2.03
N HIS A 200 5.83 -9.70 -1.40
CA HIS A 200 6.72 -8.58 -1.14
C HIS A 200 7.82 -8.98 -0.13
N THR A 201 7.44 -9.36 1.07
CA THR A 201 8.31 -10.03 2.05
C THR A 201 7.77 -11.42 2.36
N ARG A 202 8.55 -12.27 3.04
CA ARG A 202 8.10 -13.63 3.37
C ARG A 202 6.90 -13.63 4.32
N GLY A 203 6.85 -12.70 5.24
CA GLY A 203 5.80 -12.55 6.24
C GLY A 203 4.78 -11.47 5.92
N HIS A 204 4.77 -10.93 4.69
CA HIS A 204 3.81 -9.91 4.32
C HIS A 204 2.36 -10.39 4.49
N GLN A 205 1.50 -9.51 4.98
CA GLN A 205 0.07 -9.72 5.14
C GLN A 205 -0.72 -8.50 4.64
N ILE A 206 -1.93 -8.75 4.22
CA ILE A 206 -2.88 -7.71 3.83
C ILE A 206 -3.97 -7.56 4.88
N VAL A 207 -4.71 -6.46 4.82
CA VAL A 207 -5.87 -6.23 5.69
C VAL A 207 -7.13 -6.18 4.83
N ARG A 208 -8.08 -7.07 5.15
CA ARG A 208 -9.43 -7.04 4.63
C ARG A 208 -10.34 -6.39 5.66
N MET A 209 -11.06 -5.38 5.23
CA MET A 209 -12.03 -4.62 6.02
C MET A 209 -13.42 -4.89 5.47
N GLU A 210 -14.34 -5.35 6.31
CA GLU A 210 -15.73 -5.57 5.93
C GLU A 210 -16.67 -4.95 6.96
N SER A 211 -17.55 -4.07 6.51
CA SER A 211 -18.63 -3.53 7.33
C SER A 211 -19.95 -3.66 6.57
N LYS A 212 -20.88 -4.44 7.12
CA LYS A 212 -22.13 -4.81 6.44
C LYS A 212 -21.86 -5.49 5.09
N LYS A 213 -22.12 -4.79 4.00
CA LYS A 213 -21.93 -5.28 2.61
C LYS A 213 -20.83 -4.54 1.87
N GLU A 214 -20.10 -3.65 2.53
CA GLU A 214 -19.00 -2.91 1.92
C GLU A 214 -17.66 -3.54 2.34
N ILE A 215 -16.79 -3.72 1.35
CA ILE A 215 -15.48 -4.35 1.52
C ILE A 215 -14.41 -3.39 1.02
N ALA A 216 -13.30 -3.34 1.77
CA ALA A 216 -12.08 -2.69 1.34
C ALA A 216 -10.87 -3.61 1.60
N TYR A 217 -9.88 -3.54 0.71
CA TYR A 217 -8.59 -4.21 0.84
C TYR A 217 -7.49 -3.18 0.99
N HIS A 218 -6.65 -3.36 2.00
CA HIS A 218 -5.35 -2.71 2.08
C HIS A 218 -4.28 -3.74 1.74
N LEU A 219 -3.80 -3.69 0.50
CA LEU A 219 -2.82 -4.66 -0.01
C LEU A 219 -1.38 -4.24 0.29
N ALA A 220 -1.18 -3.08 0.93
CA ALA A 220 0.12 -2.49 1.24
C ALA A 220 1.07 -2.58 0.02
N ASP A 221 2.24 -3.18 0.17
CA ASP A 221 3.27 -3.18 -0.87
C ASP A 221 3.09 -4.23 -1.97
N LEU A 222 2.06 -5.08 -1.88
CA LEU A 222 1.57 -5.80 -3.07
C LEU A 222 0.88 -4.87 -4.07
N LEU A 223 0.31 -3.75 -3.60
CA LEU A 223 -0.34 -2.74 -4.43
C LEU A 223 -0.07 -1.34 -3.86
N PRO A 224 1.19 -0.87 -3.91
CA PRO A 224 1.60 0.35 -3.23
C PRO A 224 0.89 1.62 -3.75
N THR A 225 0.55 1.65 -5.03
CA THR A 225 -0.21 2.74 -5.67
C THR A 225 -1.22 2.18 -6.67
N HIS A 226 -2.22 2.99 -7.07
CA HIS A 226 -3.20 2.57 -8.09
C HIS A 226 -2.56 2.21 -9.43
N VAL A 227 -1.41 2.81 -9.76
CA VAL A 227 -0.68 2.56 -11.00
C VAL A 227 -0.11 1.14 -11.06
N HIS A 228 0.16 0.54 -9.91
CA HIS A 228 0.63 -0.85 -9.78
C HIS A 228 -0.48 -1.90 -9.93
N TYR A 229 -1.71 -1.52 -10.30
CA TYR A 229 -2.80 -2.49 -10.44
C TYR A 229 -2.54 -3.56 -11.51
N ASN A 230 -1.78 -3.25 -12.55
CA ASN A 230 -1.32 -4.27 -13.49
C ASN A 230 -0.42 -5.28 -12.74
N PRO A 231 -0.73 -6.60 -12.77
CA PRO A 231 0.02 -7.61 -12.02
C PRO A 231 1.52 -7.64 -12.35
N LEU A 232 1.90 -7.32 -13.59
CA LEU A 232 3.30 -7.28 -14.03
C LEU A 232 4.06 -6.03 -13.57
N TRP A 233 3.37 -5.03 -13.04
CA TRP A 233 3.98 -3.81 -12.52
C TRP A 233 4.30 -4.01 -11.04
N ILE A 234 5.39 -4.73 -10.78
CA ILE A 234 5.90 -5.06 -9.46
C ILE A 234 7.13 -4.22 -9.14
N MET A 235 7.49 -4.16 -7.87
CA MET A 235 8.67 -3.45 -7.42
C MET A 235 9.92 -4.34 -7.53
N ALA A 236 11.10 -3.72 -7.75
CA ALA A 236 12.38 -4.41 -7.58
C ALA A 236 12.62 -4.79 -6.10
N TYR A 237 11.88 -4.20 -5.17
CA TYR A 237 11.90 -4.52 -3.74
C TYR A 237 11.20 -5.84 -3.40
N ASP A 238 10.31 -6.35 -4.27
CA ASP A 238 9.64 -7.62 -4.03
C ASP A 238 10.63 -8.77 -3.91
N ASN A 239 10.63 -9.46 -2.76
CA ASN A 239 11.54 -10.58 -2.52
C ASN A 239 11.11 -11.83 -3.30
N PHE A 240 9.81 -11.98 -3.58
CA PHE A 240 9.21 -13.12 -4.27
C PHE A 240 8.34 -12.64 -5.44
N PRO A 241 8.96 -12.10 -6.51
CA PRO A 241 8.25 -11.40 -7.57
C PRO A 241 7.18 -12.24 -8.28
N MET A 242 7.41 -13.54 -8.47
CA MET A 242 6.41 -14.41 -9.11
C MET A 242 5.19 -14.67 -8.21
N GLU A 243 5.42 -14.74 -6.89
CA GLU A 243 4.32 -14.83 -5.91
C GLU A 243 3.53 -13.52 -5.88
N ALA A 244 4.23 -12.38 -5.84
CA ALA A 244 3.59 -11.05 -5.86
C ALA A 244 2.68 -10.89 -7.09
N ILE A 245 3.10 -11.32 -8.29
CA ILE A 245 2.28 -11.32 -9.51
C ILE A 245 1.01 -12.15 -9.31
N GLY A 246 1.13 -13.40 -8.87
CA GLY A 246 -0.02 -14.28 -8.66
C GLY A 246 -0.99 -13.77 -7.59
N LEU A 247 -0.46 -13.18 -6.52
CA LEU A 247 -1.27 -12.56 -5.47
C LEU A 247 -2.03 -11.32 -5.98
N LYS A 248 -1.39 -10.47 -6.77
CA LYS A 248 -2.07 -9.33 -7.40
C LYS A 248 -3.21 -9.77 -8.31
N GLU A 249 -3.02 -10.81 -9.11
CA GLU A 249 -4.10 -11.39 -9.92
C GLU A 249 -5.25 -11.92 -9.04
N LYS A 250 -4.92 -12.67 -7.98
CA LYS A 250 -5.90 -13.19 -7.00
C LYS A 250 -6.73 -12.07 -6.40
N TYR A 251 -6.08 -11.03 -5.85
CA TYR A 251 -6.80 -9.96 -5.16
C TYR A 251 -7.50 -9.00 -6.12
N ALA A 252 -6.98 -8.79 -7.32
CA ALA A 252 -7.69 -8.05 -8.35
C ALA A 252 -9.02 -8.75 -8.71
N ALA A 253 -8.99 -10.07 -8.94
CA ALA A 253 -10.19 -10.86 -9.23
C ALA A 253 -11.17 -10.89 -8.04
N LYS A 254 -10.66 -11.08 -6.80
CA LYS A 254 -11.48 -11.07 -5.57
C LYS A 254 -12.15 -9.71 -5.37
N GLY A 255 -11.40 -8.62 -5.49
CA GLY A 255 -11.91 -7.27 -5.33
C GLY A 255 -12.96 -6.89 -6.38
N LEU A 256 -12.79 -7.31 -7.63
CA LEU A 256 -13.80 -7.12 -8.69
C LEU A 256 -15.10 -7.86 -8.35
N LYS A 257 -15.01 -9.13 -7.95
CA LYS A 257 -16.18 -9.96 -7.57
C LYS A 257 -16.96 -9.34 -6.41
N GLU A 258 -16.27 -8.80 -5.45
CA GLU A 258 -16.83 -8.20 -4.22
C GLU A 258 -17.15 -6.71 -4.39
N SER A 259 -16.85 -6.11 -5.55
CA SER A 259 -16.96 -4.66 -5.77
C SER A 259 -16.23 -3.86 -4.68
N ALA A 260 -15.07 -4.33 -4.25
CA ALA A 260 -14.33 -3.81 -3.12
C ALA A 260 -13.60 -2.51 -3.44
N TRP A 261 -13.32 -1.73 -2.41
CA TRP A 261 -12.35 -0.66 -2.44
C TRP A 261 -10.93 -1.22 -2.29
N PHE A 262 -9.96 -0.57 -2.95
CA PHE A 262 -8.54 -0.74 -2.68
C PHE A 262 -8.01 0.54 -2.08
N THR A 263 -7.36 0.47 -0.92
CA THR A 263 -6.71 1.61 -0.25
C THR A 263 -5.21 1.56 -0.49
N PHE A 264 -4.58 2.74 -0.63
CA PHE A 264 -3.17 2.85 -0.97
C PHE A 264 -2.38 3.49 0.16
N TYR A 265 -1.16 3.00 0.34
CA TYR A 265 -0.21 3.51 1.31
C TYR A 265 0.73 4.57 0.72
N HIS A 266 1.22 4.31 -0.49
CA HIS A 266 2.27 5.12 -1.12
C HIS A 266 1.78 6.07 -2.23
N ASP A 267 0.49 6.10 -2.52
CA ASP A 267 -0.02 6.86 -3.67
C ASP A 267 -0.14 8.36 -3.36
N PRO A 268 0.58 9.24 -4.08
CA PRO A 268 0.53 10.68 -3.84
C PRO A 268 -0.73 11.36 -4.39
N SER A 269 -1.54 10.67 -5.17
CA SER A 269 -2.71 11.23 -5.85
C SER A 269 -4.02 10.57 -5.49
N MET A 270 -3.97 9.36 -4.94
CA MET A 270 -5.17 8.54 -4.72
C MET A 270 -5.11 7.80 -3.40
N TYR A 271 -6.07 8.02 -2.55
CA TYR A 271 -6.16 7.33 -1.26
C TYR A 271 -6.86 5.98 -1.36
N ALA A 272 -7.91 5.89 -2.18
CA ALA A 272 -8.61 4.64 -2.46
C ALA A 272 -9.32 4.70 -3.81
N CYS A 273 -9.53 3.52 -4.42
CA CYS A 273 -10.37 3.42 -5.60
C CYS A 273 -11.05 2.05 -5.74
N LYS A 274 -12.00 1.97 -6.68
CA LYS A 274 -12.52 0.73 -7.23
C LYS A 274 -12.12 0.64 -8.70
N PHE A 275 -11.78 -0.57 -9.13
CA PHE A 275 -11.43 -0.85 -10.52
C PHE A 275 -12.57 -1.57 -11.26
N ASP A 276 -12.59 -1.44 -12.58
CA ASP A 276 -13.40 -2.30 -13.45
C ASP A 276 -12.58 -3.50 -13.97
N THR A 277 -13.22 -4.35 -14.77
CA THR A 277 -12.60 -5.55 -15.37
C THR A 277 -11.44 -5.26 -16.34
N LEU A 278 -11.28 -4.01 -16.76
CA LEU A 278 -10.17 -3.53 -17.59
C LEU A 278 -9.07 -2.83 -16.76
N GLY A 279 -9.19 -2.85 -15.42
CA GLY A 279 -8.25 -2.18 -14.53
C GLY A 279 -8.36 -0.65 -14.55
N ARG A 280 -9.49 -0.09 -15.01
CA ARG A 280 -9.72 1.36 -14.99
C ARG A 280 -10.37 1.75 -13.68
N VAL A 281 -9.98 2.90 -13.14
CA VAL A 281 -10.60 3.48 -11.94
C VAL A 281 -12.02 3.94 -12.26
N VAL A 282 -13.02 3.38 -11.57
CA VAL A 282 -14.45 3.71 -11.75
C VAL A 282 -15.02 4.52 -10.58
N LYS A 283 -14.39 4.45 -9.41
CA LYS A 283 -14.73 5.25 -8.24
C LYS A 283 -13.44 5.54 -7.46
N LYS A 284 -13.29 6.74 -6.94
CA LYS A 284 -12.05 7.13 -6.25
C LYS A 284 -12.28 8.06 -5.07
N ILE A 285 -11.30 8.04 -4.15
CA ILE A 285 -11.09 9.02 -3.08
C ILE A 285 -9.69 9.59 -3.33
N SER A 286 -9.62 10.86 -3.69
CA SER A 286 -8.39 11.57 -4.02
C SER A 286 -8.47 12.98 -3.47
N ASP A 287 -7.35 13.69 -3.40
CA ASP A 287 -7.41 15.13 -3.29
C ASP A 287 -7.99 15.69 -4.59
N GLU A 288 -8.91 16.62 -4.50
CA GLU A 288 -9.38 17.33 -5.68
C GLU A 288 -8.20 18.11 -6.24
N ALA A 289 -7.72 17.69 -7.42
CA ALA A 289 -6.86 18.57 -8.19
C ALA A 289 -7.67 19.87 -8.44
N PRO A 290 -7.05 21.06 -8.34
CA PRO A 290 -7.72 22.28 -8.70
C PRO A 290 -8.29 22.11 -10.11
N THR A 291 -9.60 22.21 -10.25
CA THR A 291 -10.30 22.09 -11.53
C THR A 291 -9.79 23.17 -12.46
N ARG A 292 -8.82 22.84 -13.33
CA ARG A 292 -8.54 23.66 -14.50
C ARG A 292 -9.64 23.38 -15.52
N SER A 293 -10.51 24.35 -15.70
CA SER A 293 -11.41 24.43 -16.84
C SER A 293 -10.56 24.56 -18.11
N GLY A 294 -10.39 23.48 -18.83
CA GLY A 294 -9.70 23.46 -20.11
C GLY A 294 -10.05 22.18 -20.84
N ASP A 295 -10.70 22.34 -21.98
CA ASP A 295 -11.23 21.31 -22.86
C ASP A 295 -10.29 20.11 -23.05
N ALA A 296 -10.65 18.98 -22.48
CA ALA A 296 -10.04 17.70 -22.82
C ALA A 296 -10.40 17.33 -24.26
N LYS A 297 -9.50 17.54 -25.21
CA LYS A 297 -9.61 16.96 -26.54
C LYS A 297 -9.76 15.45 -26.39
N LYS A 298 -10.91 14.93 -26.75
CA LYS A 298 -11.16 13.49 -26.86
C LYS A 298 -10.16 12.89 -27.83
N LEU A 299 -9.24 12.10 -27.33
CA LEU A 299 -8.45 11.21 -28.17
C LEU A 299 -9.40 10.16 -28.78
N PRO A 300 -9.25 9.80 -30.07
CA PRO A 300 -10.10 8.81 -30.68
C PRO A 300 -9.95 7.47 -29.98
N VAL A 301 -11.08 6.89 -29.56
CA VAL A 301 -11.13 5.52 -29.06
C VAL A 301 -10.88 4.59 -30.24
N VAL A 302 -9.73 3.95 -30.27
CA VAL A 302 -9.49 2.86 -31.22
C VAL A 302 -10.16 1.62 -30.65
N ASP A 303 -11.32 1.26 -31.22
CA ASP A 303 -12.06 0.08 -30.88
C ASP A 303 -11.38 -1.12 -31.57
N LEU A 304 -10.64 -1.93 -30.80
CA LEU A 304 -9.98 -3.15 -31.27
C LEU A 304 -10.72 -4.39 -30.74
N ASN A 305 -12.00 -4.49 -31.06
CA ASN A 305 -12.76 -5.73 -30.92
C ASN A 305 -12.81 -6.48 -32.27
N VAL A 306 -11.77 -7.21 -32.60
CA VAL A 306 -11.83 -8.17 -33.69
C VAL A 306 -12.14 -9.55 -33.14
N ARG A 307 -13.41 -9.97 -33.23
CA ARG A 307 -13.80 -11.36 -33.03
C ARG A 307 -13.57 -12.12 -34.34
N GLN A 308 -12.64 -13.07 -34.35
CA GLN A 308 -12.57 -14.13 -35.35
C GLN A 308 -12.70 -15.48 -34.66
N GLY A 309 -13.89 -16.04 -34.66
CA GLY A 309 -14.18 -17.37 -34.07
C GLY A 309 -14.00 -17.40 -32.54
N ASN A 310 -13.65 -18.59 -32.01
CA ASN A 310 -13.46 -18.85 -30.57
C ASN A 310 -12.11 -18.35 -30.01
N ARG A 311 -11.49 -17.38 -30.64
CA ARG A 311 -10.22 -16.79 -30.18
C ARG A 311 -10.43 -15.34 -29.72
N VAL A 312 -9.93 -15.03 -28.55
CA VAL A 312 -9.87 -13.66 -28.02
C VAL A 312 -8.43 -13.20 -28.09
N ILE A 313 -8.16 -12.19 -28.89
CA ILE A 313 -6.83 -11.55 -28.92
C ILE A 313 -6.82 -10.49 -27.82
N LEU A 314 -6.09 -10.75 -26.76
CA LEU A 314 -5.81 -9.77 -25.71
C LEU A 314 -4.58 -8.97 -26.12
N SER A 315 -4.77 -7.76 -26.60
CA SER A 315 -3.67 -6.80 -26.78
C SER A 315 -3.61 -5.90 -25.55
N CYS A 316 -2.44 -5.82 -24.93
CA CYS A 316 -2.18 -4.80 -23.93
C CYS A 316 -1.65 -3.53 -24.65
N PRO A 317 -2.39 -2.42 -24.67
CA PRO A 317 -1.94 -1.20 -25.35
C PRO A 317 -0.65 -0.61 -24.77
N SER A 318 -0.27 -1.05 -23.56
CA SER A 318 0.87 -0.49 -22.84
C SER A 318 2.15 -1.32 -22.93
N CYS A 319 2.10 -2.59 -23.34
CA CYS A 319 3.31 -3.44 -23.38
C CYS A 319 3.53 -4.15 -24.71
N LEU A 320 2.69 -3.92 -25.74
CA LEU A 320 2.77 -4.55 -27.07
C LEU A 320 2.76 -6.10 -27.06
N LEU A 321 2.42 -6.74 -25.95
CA LEU A 321 2.25 -8.18 -25.88
C LEU A 321 0.88 -8.55 -26.44
N VAL A 322 0.88 -9.23 -27.57
CA VAL A 322 -0.30 -9.88 -28.14
C VAL A 322 -0.31 -11.32 -27.66
N ARG A 323 -1.28 -11.73 -26.86
CA ARG A 323 -1.53 -13.13 -26.55
C ARG A 323 -2.80 -13.61 -27.28
N ASP A 324 -2.61 -14.61 -28.11
CA ASP A 324 -3.70 -15.37 -28.70
C ASP A 324 -4.12 -16.46 -27.70
N VAL A 325 -5.28 -16.31 -27.08
CA VAL A 325 -5.78 -17.25 -26.08
C VAL A 325 -7.01 -17.98 -26.65
N SER A 326 -6.90 -19.29 -26.88
CA SER A 326 -8.08 -20.09 -27.20
C SER A 326 -8.93 -20.30 -25.94
N VAL A 327 -10.23 -20.05 -26.04
CA VAL A 327 -11.19 -20.12 -24.92
C VAL A 327 -11.38 -21.56 -24.38
N ASP A 328 -10.93 -22.57 -25.11
CA ASP A 328 -11.14 -23.99 -24.78
C ASP A 328 -10.20 -24.51 -23.66
N LYS A 329 -9.22 -23.74 -23.23
CA LYS A 329 -8.23 -24.21 -22.23
C LYS A 329 -8.71 -24.12 -20.78
N TYR A 330 -9.83 -23.48 -20.50
CA TYR A 330 -10.36 -23.28 -19.14
C TYR A 330 -11.73 -23.92 -18.88
N ALA A 331 -12.27 -24.69 -19.81
CA ALA A 331 -13.58 -25.36 -19.68
C ALA A 331 -13.53 -26.71 -18.94
N GLY A 332 -12.41 -27.11 -18.36
CA GLY A 332 -12.19 -28.49 -17.92
C GLY A 332 -11.58 -28.67 -16.52
N GLN A 333 -11.81 -27.79 -15.56
CA GLN A 333 -11.55 -28.10 -14.14
C GLN A 333 -12.70 -27.56 -13.28
N ARG A 334 -13.64 -28.45 -12.99
CA ARG A 334 -14.58 -28.32 -11.88
C ARG A 334 -14.01 -29.00 -10.66
#